data_d2dc6ec72fc1182dd095a7f8ca5feab1
#
_entry.id   d2dc6ec72fc1182dd095a7f8ca5feab1
#
_cell.length_a   1.000
_cell.length_b   1.000
_cell.length_c   1.000
_cell.angle_alpha   90.00
_cell.angle_beta   90.00
_cell.angle_gamma   90.00
#
_symmetry.space_group_name_H-M   'P 1'
#
loop_
_entity.id
_entity.type
_entity.pdbx_description
1 polymer ?
#
loop_
_entity_poly.entity_id
_entity_poly.type
_entity_poly.pdbx_seq_one_letter_code
_entity_poly.pdbx_strand_id
1 'polypeptide(L)'
;FDTRPTLWAEAESLLEPWANVTLTCQSPLWTLEFQLFKDGVAQGLVHLDSPATEYRFPLGAVTGDTRGLYRCHYSMDSGRSSLSNLVEVTGAEPLPPPLLSTKPVPWITPGLNTRLLCLGGLRGVTFLLRREGDDKFLEVAEAPKDRQATFPVHRAGIYSCSYRTHASGAHSEPSATVTIEELATPPPPTLTLNGGFAGLLRPGSSATLTCVAPLSGVQFQLRRGEDVLQVPMASTSPDRLFFQLNTLAPGDGGVYTCRYRLPEELALWSLDSAPAELVLSDGTLPAPELSAEPATLSPEPGTLVQLRCRAPRAGVRFSLVREGAGQRRVHGLLSPAGTEAHFELRDVSAVDSANYSCVYTDTAPPFAGSAPSAPVELRVDGPLPKPRLRALWTGAVTPGRDAVLRCEGHVPDVSFLLLRSGEEEPSAVAWTTHPSADLVLTYVGPQHAGNYSCGYRSNWAHSLLSQLSDPVELQVAGGARFRGRIEAPGLCPDSTLLQGCPFPHLLPALTLA
;
A
#
# COMPACT_ATOMS: atom_id res chain seq x y z
N PHE A 1 12.56 6.15 -9.60
CA PHE A 1 12.33 6.03 -11.04
C PHE A 1 11.19 5.02 -11.26
N ASP A 2 10.11 5.44 -11.94
CA ASP A 2 8.99 4.53 -12.25
C ASP A 2 9.37 3.68 -13.47
N THR A 3 9.48 2.37 -13.25
CA THR A 3 9.80 1.41 -14.30
C THR A 3 8.57 0.79 -14.97
N ARG A 4 7.36 1.28 -14.62
CA ARG A 4 6.10 0.77 -15.15
C ARG A 4 5.99 1.08 -16.64
N PRO A 5 5.65 0.10 -17.51
CA PRO A 5 5.37 0.37 -18.91
C PRO A 5 4.02 1.05 -19.10
N THR A 6 3.84 1.65 -20.25
CA THR A 6 2.57 2.28 -20.67
C THR A 6 1.99 1.49 -21.83
N LEU A 7 0.71 1.14 -21.72
CA LEU A 7 -0.04 0.44 -22.76
C LEU A 7 -1.13 1.37 -23.31
N TRP A 8 -1.34 1.33 -24.62
CA TRP A 8 -2.44 2.01 -25.28
C TRP A 8 -2.90 1.25 -26.52
N ALA A 9 -4.15 1.51 -26.95
CA ALA A 9 -4.68 1.02 -28.20
C ALA A 9 -4.56 2.08 -29.29
N GLU A 10 -4.16 1.69 -30.48
CA GLU A 10 -4.16 2.51 -31.67
C GLU A 10 -5.10 1.89 -32.72
N ALA A 11 -6.06 2.68 -33.18
CA ALA A 11 -6.92 2.29 -34.28
C ALA A 11 -6.29 2.75 -35.60
N GLU A 12 -6.41 1.94 -36.64
CA GLU A 12 -5.97 2.30 -37.98
C GLU A 12 -6.81 3.43 -38.55
N SER A 13 -8.11 3.46 -38.24
CA SER A 13 -9.06 4.48 -38.67
C SER A 13 -9.84 5.02 -37.47
N LEU A 14 -9.95 6.35 -37.38
CA LEU A 14 -10.80 6.99 -36.38
C LEU A 14 -12.30 6.96 -36.76
N LEU A 15 -12.63 6.62 -38.02
CA LEU A 15 -14.01 6.42 -38.48
C LEU A 15 -14.54 5.07 -38.00
N GLU A 16 -13.70 4.04 -38.06
CA GLU A 16 -14.02 2.68 -37.64
C GLU A 16 -12.94 2.17 -36.69
N PRO A 17 -12.89 2.67 -35.45
CA PRO A 17 -11.77 2.41 -34.54
C PRO A 17 -11.58 0.94 -34.18
N TRP A 18 -12.62 0.13 -34.34
CA TRP A 18 -12.56 -1.30 -34.02
C TRP A 18 -12.32 -2.22 -35.22
N ALA A 19 -12.19 -1.64 -36.43
CA ALA A 19 -11.95 -2.44 -37.63
C ALA A 19 -10.54 -3.04 -37.64
N ASN A 20 -9.56 -2.31 -37.16
CA ASN A 20 -8.18 -2.79 -37.00
C ASN A 20 -7.51 -2.06 -35.83
N VAL A 21 -7.12 -2.80 -34.79
CA VAL A 21 -6.57 -2.26 -33.56
C VAL A 21 -5.19 -2.86 -33.29
N THR A 22 -4.27 -2.01 -32.86
CA THR A 22 -2.93 -2.40 -32.41
C THR A 22 -2.75 -1.91 -30.96
N LEU A 23 -2.29 -2.78 -30.09
CA LEU A 23 -1.87 -2.43 -28.73
C LEU A 23 -0.37 -2.15 -28.73
N THR A 24 0.03 -0.98 -28.25
CA THR A 24 1.43 -0.61 -28.13
C THR A 24 1.84 -0.60 -26.67
N CYS A 25 2.85 -1.38 -26.33
CA CYS A 25 3.48 -1.42 -25.02
C CYS A 25 4.81 -0.67 -25.08
N GLN A 26 4.93 0.39 -24.31
CA GLN A 26 6.13 1.23 -24.23
C GLN A 26 6.80 1.05 -22.87
N SER A 27 8.07 0.71 -22.87
CA SER A 27 8.90 0.61 -21.67
C SER A 27 9.78 1.87 -21.51
N PRO A 28 10.04 2.29 -20.27
CA PRO A 28 10.98 3.37 -19.99
C PRO A 28 12.45 2.96 -20.22
N LEU A 29 12.73 1.66 -20.33
CA LEU A 29 14.05 1.07 -20.52
C LEU A 29 14.10 0.25 -21.79
N TRP A 30 15.31 0.09 -22.36
CA TRP A 30 15.55 -0.81 -23.47
C TRP A 30 15.39 -2.25 -23.02
N THR A 31 14.67 -3.05 -23.79
CA THR A 31 14.40 -4.46 -23.48
C THR A 31 14.36 -5.32 -24.73
N LEU A 32 14.60 -6.60 -24.56
CA LEU A 32 14.48 -7.62 -25.61
C LEU A 32 13.15 -8.38 -25.56
N GLU A 33 12.35 -8.17 -24.51
CA GLU A 33 11.18 -9.02 -24.28
C GLU A 33 9.99 -8.20 -23.79
N PHE A 34 8.86 -8.39 -24.47
CA PHE A 34 7.56 -7.84 -24.08
C PHE A 34 6.52 -8.96 -23.95
N GLN A 35 5.63 -8.85 -22.99
CA GLN A 35 4.51 -9.76 -22.81
C GLN A 35 3.20 -9.02 -22.68
N LEU A 36 2.20 -9.48 -23.43
CA LEU A 36 0.82 -8.99 -23.36
C LEU A 36 -0.04 -9.93 -22.52
N PHE A 37 -0.91 -9.35 -21.72
CA PHE A 37 -1.92 -10.05 -20.92
C PHE A 37 -3.32 -9.61 -21.33
N LYS A 38 -4.25 -10.54 -21.27
CA LYS A 38 -5.67 -10.30 -21.50
C LYS A 38 -6.47 -10.99 -20.40
N ASP A 39 -7.36 -10.24 -19.75
CA ASP A 39 -8.27 -10.75 -18.71
C ASP A 39 -7.54 -11.55 -17.60
N GLY A 40 -6.37 -11.08 -17.21
CA GLY A 40 -5.55 -11.71 -16.18
C GLY A 40 -4.69 -12.88 -16.66
N VAL A 41 -4.67 -13.21 -17.94
CA VAL A 41 -3.95 -14.35 -18.50
C VAL A 41 -2.91 -13.88 -19.53
N ALA A 42 -1.71 -14.46 -19.49
CA ALA A 42 -0.68 -14.20 -20.49
C ALA A 42 -1.15 -14.64 -21.88
N GLN A 43 -1.03 -13.76 -22.86
CA GLN A 43 -1.44 -14.03 -24.25
C GLN A 43 -0.26 -14.25 -25.17
N GLY A 44 0.67 -13.31 -25.21
CA GLY A 44 1.78 -13.35 -26.14
C GLY A 44 3.07 -12.90 -25.49
N LEU A 45 4.10 -13.74 -25.59
CA LEU A 45 5.46 -13.39 -25.24
C LEU A 45 6.23 -13.14 -26.54
N VAL A 46 6.84 -11.96 -26.65
CA VAL A 46 7.64 -11.59 -27.82
C VAL A 46 9.07 -11.37 -27.39
N HIS A 47 9.98 -12.07 -28.07
CA HIS A 47 11.41 -11.89 -27.92
C HIS A 47 11.96 -11.20 -29.17
N LEU A 48 12.66 -10.08 -28.96
CA LEU A 48 13.20 -9.24 -30.04
C LEU A 48 14.65 -9.62 -30.35
N ASP A 49 15.03 -9.46 -31.61
CA ASP A 49 16.42 -9.67 -32.05
C ASP A 49 17.36 -8.52 -31.64
N SER A 50 16.79 -7.34 -31.40
CA SER A 50 17.50 -6.16 -30.93
C SER A 50 16.70 -5.42 -29.87
N PRO A 51 17.35 -4.76 -28.88
CA PRO A 51 16.66 -4.02 -27.85
C PRO A 51 15.77 -2.91 -28.42
N ALA A 52 14.59 -2.76 -27.82
CA ALA A 52 13.63 -1.71 -28.15
C ALA A 52 12.97 -1.14 -26.89
N THR A 53 12.36 0.02 -27.03
CA THR A 53 11.57 0.68 -25.96
C THR A 53 10.08 0.55 -26.17
N GLU A 54 9.64 -0.01 -27.28
CA GLU A 54 8.23 -0.28 -27.55
C GLU A 54 8.04 -1.52 -28.42
N TYR A 55 6.88 -2.14 -28.26
CA TYR A 55 6.43 -3.20 -29.15
C TYR A 55 4.94 -3.05 -29.45
N ARG A 56 4.58 -3.29 -30.69
CA ARG A 56 3.22 -3.21 -31.20
C ARG A 56 2.61 -4.61 -31.36
N PHE A 57 1.57 -4.89 -30.60
CA PHE A 57 0.81 -6.13 -30.68
C PHE A 57 -0.41 -5.93 -31.59
N PRO A 58 -0.42 -6.47 -32.81
CA PRO A 58 -1.57 -6.33 -33.69
C PRO A 58 -2.72 -7.22 -33.22
N LEU A 59 -3.86 -6.65 -32.89
CA LEU A 59 -5.07 -7.40 -32.58
C LEU A 59 -5.93 -7.66 -33.82
N GLY A 60 -5.82 -6.80 -34.84
CA GLY A 60 -6.71 -6.82 -35.99
C GLY A 60 -8.12 -6.32 -35.66
N ALA A 61 -9.12 -6.90 -36.29
CA ALA A 61 -10.52 -6.57 -36.00
C ALA A 61 -10.91 -7.03 -34.60
N VAL A 62 -11.65 -6.17 -33.88
CA VAL A 62 -12.11 -6.51 -32.54
C VAL A 62 -13.34 -7.41 -32.63
N THR A 63 -13.20 -8.61 -32.08
CA THR A 63 -14.23 -9.66 -32.03
C THR A 63 -14.51 -10.05 -30.58
N GLY A 64 -15.39 -11.03 -30.37
CA GLY A 64 -15.62 -11.59 -29.05
C GLY A 64 -14.35 -12.13 -28.39
N ASP A 65 -13.40 -12.64 -29.19
CA ASP A 65 -12.16 -13.24 -28.69
C ASP A 65 -11.08 -12.20 -28.37
N THR A 66 -11.12 -11.04 -29.02
CA THR A 66 -10.12 -9.97 -28.81
C THR A 66 -10.63 -8.86 -27.88
N ARG A 67 -11.91 -8.81 -27.56
CA ARG A 67 -12.42 -7.92 -26.51
C ARG A 67 -11.90 -8.32 -25.15
N GLY A 68 -11.56 -7.36 -24.33
CA GLY A 68 -11.13 -7.63 -22.95
C GLY A 68 -10.30 -6.53 -22.33
N LEU A 69 -9.74 -6.85 -21.19
CA LEU A 69 -8.91 -5.98 -20.37
C LEU A 69 -7.44 -6.38 -20.53
N TYR A 70 -6.64 -5.46 -21.05
CA TYR A 70 -5.25 -5.71 -21.41
C TYR A 70 -4.28 -4.96 -20.52
N ARG A 71 -3.16 -5.61 -20.22
CA ARG A 71 -1.95 -5.04 -19.63
C ARG A 71 -0.72 -5.64 -20.28
N CYS A 72 0.42 -5.02 -20.12
CA CYS A 72 1.70 -5.55 -20.57
C CYS A 72 2.79 -5.41 -19.50
N HIS A 73 3.86 -6.17 -19.64
CA HIS A 73 5.13 -5.96 -18.94
C HIS A 73 6.29 -6.21 -19.90
N TYR A 74 7.49 -5.86 -19.46
CA TYR A 74 8.73 -6.12 -20.16
C TYR A 74 9.76 -6.74 -19.22
N SER A 75 10.78 -7.38 -19.80
CA SER A 75 11.87 -8.00 -19.07
C SER A 75 12.95 -6.98 -18.72
N MET A 76 13.47 -7.04 -17.49
CA MET A 76 14.59 -6.27 -16.98
C MET A 76 15.70 -7.21 -16.53
N ASP A 77 16.93 -6.70 -16.35
CA ASP A 77 18.04 -7.49 -15.81
C ASP A 77 17.75 -8.05 -14.41
N SER A 78 16.93 -7.33 -13.63
CA SER A 78 16.49 -7.73 -12.30
C SER A 78 15.24 -8.61 -12.26
N GLY A 79 14.70 -9.00 -13.42
CA GLY A 79 13.46 -9.77 -13.54
C GLY A 79 12.43 -9.10 -14.44
N ARG A 80 11.16 -9.17 -14.07
CA ARG A 80 10.05 -8.59 -14.85
C ARG A 80 9.61 -7.26 -14.25
N SER A 81 9.22 -6.33 -15.10
CA SER A 81 8.60 -5.06 -14.67
C SER A 81 7.26 -5.30 -13.99
N SER A 82 6.77 -4.31 -13.28
CA SER A 82 5.35 -4.26 -12.90
C SER A 82 4.46 -4.19 -14.15
N LEU A 83 3.18 -4.54 -13.99
CA LEU A 83 2.21 -4.45 -15.07
C LEU A 83 1.93 -2.99 -15.45
N SER A 84 1.65 -2.76 -16.73
CA SER A 84 1.22 -1.46 -17.26
C SER A 84 -0.12 -1.00 -16.68
N ASN A 85 -0.55 0.19 -17.08
CA ASN A 85 -1.93 0.61 -16.96
C ASN A 85 -2.88 -0.35 -17.70
N LEU A 86 -4.13 -0.38 -17.23
CA LEU A 86 -5.21 -1.18 -17.83
C LEU A 86 -5.73 -0.50 -19.09
N VAL A 87 -5.90 -1.26 -20.16
CA VAL A 87 -6.57 -0.83 -21.39
C VAL A 87 -7.74 -1.77 -21.67
N GLU A 88 -8.92 -1.19 -21.84
CA GLU A 88 -10.12 -1.94 -22.19
C GLU A 88 -10.39 -1.83 -23.69
N VAL A 89 -10.52 -2.97 -24.36
CA VAL A 89 -10.91 -3.07 -25.77
C VAL A 89 -12.31 -3.63 -25.83
N THR A 90 -13.29 -2.81 -26.22
CA THR A 90 -14.70 -3.18 -26.20
C THR A 90 -15.26 -3.63 -27.55
N GLY A 91 -14.73 -3.10 -28.64
CA GLY A 91 -15.20 -3.41 -29.99
C GLY A 91 -16.58 -2.85 -30.33
N ALA A 92 -17.09 -1.97 -29.48
CA ALA A 92 -18.43 -1.36 -29.64
C ALA A 92 -18.39 0.09 -29.18
N GLU A 93 -19.39 0.86 -29.61
CA GLU A 93 -19.68 2.17 -29.04
C GLU A 93 -20.44 2.00 -27.69
N PRO A 94 -20.11 2.80 -26.67
CA PRO A 94 -19.08 3.86 -26.66
C PRO A 94 -17.66 3.32 -26.58
N LEU A 95 -16.69 4.18 -26.90
CA LEU A 95 -15.26 3.86 -26.86
C LEU A 95 -14.80 3.67 -25.39
N PRO A 96 -13.70 2.92 -25.16
CA PRO A 96 -13.21 2.66 -23.80
C PRO A 96 -12.85 3.95 -23.06
N PRO A 97 -13.01 3.95 -21.71
CA PRO A 97 -12.75 5.13 -20.91
C PRO A 97 -11.27 5.49 -20.90
N PRO A 98 -10.94 6.79 -20.83
CA PRO A 98 -9.58 7.24 -20.57
C PRO A 98 -9.19 7.01 -19.11
N LEU A 99 -7.88 7.13 -18.81
CA LEU A 99 -7.35 7.15 -17.47
C LEU A 99 -7.19 8.60 -17.00
N LEU A 100 -7.78 8.92 -15.86
CA LEU A 100 -7.64 10.22 -15.21
C LEU A 100 -6.76 10.13 -13.98
N SER A 101 -5.77 10.98 -13.88
CA SER A 101 -4.86 11.06 -12.74
C SER A 101 -4.56 12.51 -12.37
N THR A 102 -4.06 12.72 -11.16
CA THR A 102 -3.66 14.04 -10.65
C THR A 102 -2.15 14.19 -10.63
N LYS A 103 -1.67 15.40 -10.89
CA LYS A 103 -0.27 15.79 -10.70
C LYS A 103 -0.18 17.23 -10.22
N PRO A 104 0.59 17.53 -9.18
CA PRO A 104 1.37 16.60 -8.37
C PRO A 104 0.56 15.88 -7.29
N VAL A 105 -0.57 16.44 -6.84
CA VAL A 105 -1.35 15.98 -5.69
C VAL A 105 -2.86 16.14 -5.92
N PRO A 106 -3.72 15.36 -5.24
CA PRO A 106 -5.17 15.43 -5.42
C PRO A 106 -5.85 16.50 -4.54
N TRP A 107 -5.16 17.60 -4.27
CA TRP A 107 -5.70 18.70 -3.48
C TRP A 107 -5.14 20.04 -3.95
N ILE A 108 -5.86 21.10 -3.65
CA ILE A 108 -5.48 22.49 -3.93
C ILE A 108 -5.46 23.30 -2.65
N THR A 109 -4.55 24.27 -2.58
CA THR A 109 -4.47 25.26 -1.50
C THR A 109 -4.18 26.64 -2.11
N PRO A 110 -4.33 27.73 -1.36
CA PRO A 110 -3.81 29.02 -1.79
C PRO A 110 -2.32 28.94 -2.12
N GLY A 111 -1.95 29.27 -3.35
CA GLY A 111 -0.57 29.20 -3.87
C GLY A 111 -0.17 27.87 -4.51
N LEU A 112 -1.06 26.86 -4.52
CA LEU A 112 -0.84 25.60 -5.23
C LEU A 112 -2.08 25.21 -6.02
N ASN A 113 -1.94 25.13 -7.34
CA ASN A 113 -2.92 24.54 -8.24
C ASN A 113 -2.45 23.14 -8.63
N THR A 114 -3.39 22.22 -8.78
CA THR A 114 -3.12 20.89 -9.30
C THR A 114 -3.52 20.79 -10.77
N ARG A 115 -3.14 19.70 -11.40
CA ARG A 115 -3.49 19.38 -12.78
C ARG A 115 -4.10 18.00 -12.85
N LEU A 116 -5.06 17.85 -13.75
CA LEU A 116 -5.61 16.57 -14.15
C LEU A 116 -4.98 16.14 -15.46
N LEU A 117 -4.44 14.94 -15.48
CA LEU A 117 -3.90 14.29 -16.67
C LEU A 117 -4.90 13.25 -17.17
N CYS A 118 -5.45 13.46 -18.36
CA CYS A 118 -6.34 12.53 -19.03
C CYS A 118 -5.58 11.80 -20.14
N LEU A 119 -5.41 10.49 -20.00
CA LEU A 119 -4.71 9.64 -20.96
C LEU A 119 -5.71 8.74 -21.67
N GLY A 120 -5.86 8.95 -22.97
CA GLY A 120 -6.70 8.12 -23.84
C GLY A 120 -5.93 7.04 -24.57
N GLY A 121 -6.66 6.09 -25.15
CA GLY A 121 -6.09 5.03 -25.98
C GLY A 121 -5.96 5.37 -27.47
N LEU A 122 -6.54 6.49 -27.90
CA LEU A 122 -6.57 6.91 -29.31
C LEU A 122 -5.87 8.25 -29.49
N ARG A 123 -5.20 8.43 -30.63
CA ARG A 123 -4.63 9.71 -31.07
C ARG A 123 -5.66 10.52 -31.85
N GLY A 124 -5.44 11.84 -31.92
CA GLY A 124 -6.27 12.71 -32.74
C GLY A 124 -7.69 12.88 -32.21
N VAL A 125 -7.85 12.84 -30.90
CA VAL A 125 -9.13 12.99 -30.22
C VAL A 125 -9.20 14.34 -29.49
N THR A 126 -10.41 14.76 -29.18
CA THR A 126 -10.67 15.90 -28.32
C THR A 126 -10.99 15.41 -26.93
N PHE A 127 -10.21 15.80 -25.93
CA PHE A 127 -10.47 15.46 -24.53
C PHE A 127 -11.43 16.46 -23.91
N LEU A 128 -12.34 15.94 -23.07
CA LEU A 128 -13.39 16.70 -22.41
C LEU A 128 -13.30 16.46 -20.91
N LEU A 129 -13.17 17.52 -20.13
CA LEU A 129 -13.18 17.47 -18.66
C LEU A 129 -14.55 17.89 -18.14
N ARG A 130 -15.07 17.12 -17.21
CA ARG A 130 -16.34 17.39 -16.53
C ARG A 130 -16.16 17.35 -15.03
N ARG A 131 -16.81 18.24 -14.33
CA ARG A 131 -16.98 18.20 -12.87
C ARG A 131 -18.40 17.75 -12.54
N GLU A 132 -18.53 16.88 -11.55
CA GLU A 132 -19.84 16.42 -11.08
C GLU A 132 -20.70 17.62 -10.63
N GLY A 133 -21.96 17.62 -11.08
CA GLY A 133 -22.90 18.70 -10.81
C GLY A 133 -22.91 19.82 -11.86
N ASP A 134 -21.98 19.82 -12.81
CA ASP A 134 -21.98 20.77 -13.90
C ASP A 134 -22.65 20.18 -15.16
N ASP A 135 -23.52 20.94 -15.78
CA ASP A 135 -24.25 20.51 -16.99
C ASP A 135 -23.38 20.52 -18.25
N LYS A 136 -22.27 21.24 -18.22
CA LYS A 136 -21.37 21.42 -19.36
C LYS A 136 -19.97 20.93 -19.05
N PHE A 137 -19.23 20.56 -20.10
CA PHE A 137 -17.82 20.32 -19.99
C PHE A 137 -17.09 21.61 -19.58
N LEU A 138 -16.21 21.49 -18.58
CA LEU A 138 -15.44 22.62 -18.06
C LEU A 138 -14.37 23.06 -19.06
N GLU A 139 -13.73 22.10 -19.70
CA GLU A 139 -12.61 22.34 -20.56
C GLU A 139 -12.56 21.32 -21.69
N VAL A 140 -12.08 21.76 -22.84
CA VAL A 140 -11.93 20.97 -24.06
C VAL A 140 -10.50 21.15 -24.56
N ALA A 141 -9.78 20.03 -24.73
CA ALA A 141 -8.41 20.06 -25.22
C ALA A 141 -8.25 19.19 -26.46
N GLU A 142 -7.87 19.80 -27.57
CA GLU A 142 -7.53 19.09 -28.80
C GLU A 142 -6.11 18.54 -28.72
N ALA A 143 -5.96 17.24 -28.94
CA ALA A 143 -4.67 16.56 -28.91
C ALA A 143 -4.44 15.75 -30.19
N PRO A 144 -4.23 16.41 -31.35
CA PRO A 144 -4.19 15.71 -32.64
C PRO A 144 -2.99 14.77 -32.79
N LYS A 145 -1.93 14.96 -32.05
CA LYS A 145 -0.71 14.12 -32.08
C LYS A 145 -0.45 13.36 -30.78
N ASP A 146 -1.05 13.81 -29.69
CA ASP A 146 -0.86 13.24 -28.37
C ASP A 146 -2.05 12.38 -27.98
N ARG A 147 -1.80 11.49 -27.01
CA ARG A 147 -2.82 10.61 -26.41
C ARG A 147 -3.26 11.10 -25.04
N GLN A 148 -2.78 12.26 -24.64
CA GLN A 148 -3.04 12.83 -23.33
C GLN A 148 -3.36 14.31 -23.43
N ALA A 149 -4.13 14.77 -22.46
CA ALA A 149 -4.39 16.18 -22.23
C ALA A 149 -4.18 16.50 -20.75
N THR A 150 -3.68 17.70 -20.49
CA THR A 150 -3.48 18.20 -19.13
C THR A 150 -4.42 19.37 -18.89
N PHE A 151 -5.21 19.27 -17.81
CA PHE A 151 -6.17 20.29 -17.44
C PHE A 151 -5.76 20.93 -16.10
N PRO A 152 -5.56 22.25 -16.05
CA PRO A 152 -5.35 22.93 -14.77
C PRO A 152 -6.66 22.94 -13.96
N VAL A 153 -6.55 22.75 -12.66
CA VAL A 153 -7.69 22.70 -11.73
C VAL A 153 -7.55 23.79 -10.68
N HIS A 154 -8.59 24.60 -10.56
CA HIS A 154 -8.66 25.73 -9.64
C HIS A 154 -9.77 25.61 -8.60
N ARG A 155 -10.59 24.58 -8.68
CA ARG A 155 -11.73 24.35 -7.78
C ARG A 155 -11.77 22.90 -7.32
N ALA A 156 -12.16 22.73 -6.09
CA ALA A 156 -12.45 21.39 -5.56
C ALA A 156 -13.68 20.77 -6.25
N GLY A 157 -13.74 19.47 -6.27
CA GLY A 157 -14.84 18.72 -6.83
C GLY A 157 -14.44 17.33 -7.27
N ILE A 158 -15.41 16.64 -7.82
CA ILE A 158 -15.25 15.31 -8.40
C ILE A 158 -15.19 15.48 -9.91
N TYR A 159 -14.11 15.02 -10.51
CA TYR A 159 -13.84 15.19 -11.94
C TYR A 159 -13.84 13.85 -12.66
N SER A 160 -14.26 13.89 -13.91
CA SER A 160 -14.09 12.81 -14.88
C SER A 160 -13.69 13.38 -16.23
N CYS A 161 -13.00 12.59 -17.03
CA CYS A 161 -12.70 12.97 -18.42
C CYS A 161 -13.24 11.93 -19.39
N SER A 162 -13.47 12.37 -20.60
CA SER A 162 -13.84 11.55 -21.74
C SER A 162 -13.14 12.09 -22.99
N TYR A 163 -13.24 11.40 -24.08
CA TYR A 163 -12.76 11.90 -25.36
C TYR A 163 -13.78 11.64 -26.46
N ARG A 164 -13.68 12.42 -27.52
CA ARG A 164 -14.45 12.21 -28.74
C ARG A 164 -13.54 12.21 -29.95
N THR A 165 -13.88 11.41 -30.94
CA THR A 165 -13.18 11.38 -32.23
C THR A 165 -13.66 12.54 -33.11
N HIS A 166 -12.74 13.16 -33.87
CA HIS A 166 -13.10 14.27 -34.78
C HIS A 166 -13.98 13.81 -35.95
N ALA A 167 -13.69 12.64 -36.50
CA ALA A 167 -14.31 12.20 -37.74
C ALA A 167 -15.75 11.71 -37.56
N SER A 168 -16.02 10.90 -36.56
CA SER A 168 -17.35 10.31 -36.32
C SER A 168 -18.13 10.99 -35.20
N GLY A 169 -17.46 11.82 -34.39
CA GLY A 169 -18.05 12.36 -33.17
C GLY A 169 -18.33 11.30 -32.09
N ALA A 170 -17.77 10.09 -32.24
CA ALA A 170 -17.94 9.01 -31.29
C ALA A 170 -17.33 9.39 -29.93
N HIS A 171 -18.09 9.14 -28.87
CA HIS A 171 -17.68 9.45 -27.49
C HIS A 171 -17.18 8.21 -26.77
N SER A 172 -16.18 8.43 -25.90
CA SER A 172 -15.77 7.40 -24.94
C SER A 172 -16.71 7.34 -23.75
N GLU A 173 -16.69 6.22 -23.02
CA GLU A 173 -17.16 6.19 -21.66
C GLU A 173 -16.35 7.19 -20.80
N PRO A 174 -16.95 7.76 -19.75
CA PRO A 174 -16.22 8.61 -18.83
C PRO A 174 -15.19 7.79 -18.04
N SER A 175 -14.07 8.43 -17.70
CA SER A 175 -13.07 7.84 -16.79
C SER A 175 -13.64 7.56 -15.41
N ALA A 176 -12.92 6.78 -14.62
CA ALA A 176 -13.12 6.77 -13.18
C ALA A 176 -12.98 8.20 -12.63
N THR A 177 -13.77 8.51 -11.62
CA THR A 177 -13.76 9.84 -11.02
C THR A 177 -12.53 10.06 -10.15
N VAL A 178 -12.06 11.29 -10.12
CA VAL A 178 -10.99 11.76 -9.25
C VAL A 178 -11.51 12.92 -8.41
N THR A 179 -11.34 12.83 -7.11
CA THR A 179 -11.75 13.88 -6.17
C THR A 179 -10.57 14.81 -5.92
N ILE A 180 -10.79 16.11 -6.12
CA ILE A 180 -9.85 17.17 -5.75
C ILE A 180 -10.41 17.87 -4.52
N GLU A 181 -9.65 17.86 -3.44
CA GLU A 181 -10.01 18.53 -2.20
C GLU A 181 -9.42 19.94 -2.15
N GLU A 182 -10.14 20.85 -1.52
CA GLU A 182 -9.64 22.19 -1.20
C GLU A 182 -9.24 22.22 0.27
N LEU A 183 -7.96 22.49 0.52
CA LEU A 183 -7.39 22.57 1.85
C LEU A 183 -7.00 24.02 2.15
N ALA A 184 -7.28 24.47 3.36
CA ALA A 184 -6.87 25.81 3.81
C ALA A 184 -5.34 25.91 3.91
N THR A 185 -4.68 24.83 4.27
CA THR A 185 -3.23 24.69 4.36
C THR A 185 -2.78 23.35 3.78
N PRO A 186 -1.57 23.25 3.23
CA PRO A 186 -1.05 21.97 2.77
C PRO A 186 -1.04 20.90 3.89
N PRO A 187 -1.29 19.62 3.56
CA PRO A 187 -1.28 18.56 4.56
C PRO A 187 0.09 18.36 5.18
N PRO A 188 0.17 17.79 6.40
CA PRO A 188 1.45 17.63 7.09
C PRO A 188 2.38 16.64 6.38
N PRO A 189 3.70 16.86 6.47
CA PRO A 189 4.70 15.88 6.05
C PRO A 189 4.78 14.72 7.05
N THR A 190 5.50 13.66 6.68
CA THR A 190 5.79 12.54 7.57
C THR A 190 7.17 12.71 8.16
N LEU A 191 7.28 12.71 9.49
CA LEU A 191 8.55 12.75 10.21
C LEU A 191 8.83 11.40 10.85
N THR A 192 9.98 10.82 10.54
CA THR A 192 10.45 9.57 11.13
C THR A 192 11.80 9.75 11.78
N LEU A 193 12.02 9.04 12.89
CA LEU A 193 13.30 8.97 13.58
C LEU A 193 13.96 7.63 13.24
N ASN A 194 15.08 7.67 12.56
CA ASN A 194 15.92 6.52 12.25
C ASN A 194 17.22 6.62 13.05
N GLY A 195 17.59 5.56 13.67
CA GLY A 195 18.81 5.47 14.46
C GLY A 195 18.71 4.26 15.37
N GLY A 196 19.81 3.67 15.76
CA GLY A 196 19.94 2.34 16.33
C GLY A 196 18.94 1.88 17.40
N PHE A 197 18.10 2.78 17.94
CA PHE A 197 17.04 2.41 18.90
C PHE A 197 15.97 3.48 18.87
N ALA A 198 14.84 3.17 18.28
CA ALA A 198 13.75 4.12 18.13
C ALA A 198 13.30 4.69 19.49
N GLY A 199 13.63 5.94 19.75
CA GLY A 199 13.10 6.74 20.84
C GLY A 199 13.97 6.93 22.06
N LEU A 200 14.79 5.96 22.52
CA LEU A 200 15.69 6.14 23.66
C LEU A 200 17.15 6.04 23.21
N LEU A 201 17.85 7.14 23.26
CA LEU A 201 19.23 7.27 22.81
C LEU A 201 20.16 7.68 23.98
N ARG A 202 21.45 7.39 23.82
CA ARG A 202 22.47 7.83 24.76
C ARG A 202 23.24 9.03 24.19
N PRO A 203 23.70 9.95 25.03
CA PRO A 203 24.65 10.97 24.60
C PRO A 203 25.85 10.34 23.88
N GLY A 204 26.30 10.94 22.80
CA GLY A 204 27.38 10.44 21.97
C GLY A 204 26.97 9.46 20.87
N SER A 205 25.74 8.94 20.87
CA SER A 205 25.19 8.14 19.77
C SER A 205 24.73 9.03 18.62
N SER A 206 24.34 8.42 17.49
CA SER A 206 23.84 9.14 16.32
C SER A 206 22.35 8.85 16.09
N ALA A 207 21.66 9.84 15.54
CA ALA A 207 20.27 9.71 15.11
C ALA A 207 20.04 10.48 13.81
N THR A 208 19.06 10.04 13.02
CA THR A 208 18.64 10.74 11.80
C THR A 208 17.13 10.96 11.84
N LEU A 209 16.73 12.21 11.66
CA LEU A 209 15.34 12.59 11.43
C LEU A 209 15.12 12.75 9.94
N THR A 210 14.12 12.04 9.41
CA THR A 210 13.74 12.10 8.00
C THR A 210 12.34 12.69 7.89
N CYS A 211 12.23 13.82 7.18
CA CYS A 211 10.97 14.49 6.88
C CYS A 211 10.65 14.32 5.40
N VAL A 212 9.50 13.73 5.08
CA VAL A 212 9.07 13.46 3.71
C VAL A 212 7.82 14.27 3.41
N ALA A 213 7.89 15.12 2.38
CA ALA A 213 6.75 15.87 1.88
C ALA A 213 5.99 15.07 0.80
N PRO A 214 4.67 15.34 0.63
CA PRO A 214 3.87 14.69 -0.40
C PRO A 214 4.17 15.16 -1.83
N LEU A 215 4.96 16.21 -1.99
CA LEU A 215 5.35 16.76 -3.29
C LEU A 215 6.81 17.24 -3.28
N SER A 216 7.38 17.38 -4.48
CA SER A 216 8.77 17.79 -4.70
C SER A 216 8.92 19.31 -4.84
N GLY A 217 10.14 19.82 -4.72
CA GLY A 217 10.46 21.22 -4.91
C GLY A 217 10.04 22.12 -3.75
N VAL A 218 9.96 21.57 -2.56
CA VAL A 218 9.52 22.27 -1.35
C VAL A 218 10.70 22.72 -0.49
N GLN A 219 10.43 23.72 0.33
CA GLN A 219 11.34 24.17 1.39
C GLN A 219 10.90 23.55 2.71
N PHE A 220 11.83 22.97 3.45
CA PHE A 220 11.56 22.36 4.75
C PHE A 220 11.94 23.28 5.89
N GLN A 221 11.21 23.15 7.00
CA GLN A 221 11.56 23.73 8.28
C GLN A 221 11.43 22.67 9.36
N LEU A 222 12.53 22.42 10.06
CA LEU A 222 12.57 21.53 11.21
C LEU A 222 12.54 22.37 12.48
N ARG A 223 11.72 21.97 13.43
CA ARG A 223 11.54 22.65 14.74
C ARG A 223 11.77 21.67 15.87
N ARG A 224 12.32 22.17 16.96
CA ARG A 224 12.39 21.48 18.24
C ARG A 224 11.67 22.35 19.28
N GLY A 225 10.48 21.93 19.69
CA GLY A 225 9.60 22.80 20.45
C GLY A 225 9.28 24.09 19.67
N GLU A 226 9.60 25.23 20.23
CA GLU A 226 9.43 26.53 19.57
C GLU A 226 10.63 26.97 18.72
N ASP A 227 11.77 26.28 18.86
CA ASP A 227 13.01 26.66 18.18
C ASP A 227 13.07 26.13 16.76
N VAL A 228 13.36 27.02 15.81
CA VAL A 228 13.62 26.65 14.40
C VAL A 228 15.08 26.23 14.26
N LEU A 229 15.30 25.03 13.76
CA LEU A 229 16.63 24.48 13.55
C LEU A 229 17.19 24.87 12.18
N GLN A 230 18.49 25.20 12.16
CA GLN A 230 19.21 25.42 10.91
C GLN A 230 19.56 24.08 10.27
N VAL A 231 19.09 23.87 9.04
CA VAL A 231 19.35 22.65 8.30
C VAL A 231 20.33 22.93 7.17
N PRO A 232 21.45 22.18 7.05
CA PRO A 232 22.38 22.33 5.94
C PRO A 232 21.70 22.05 4.60
N MET A 233 21.97 22.86 3.56
CA MET A 233 21.42 22.69 2.21
C MET A 233 21.71 21.30 1.63
N ALA A 234 22.87 20.72 1.94
CA ALA A 234 23.24 19.37 1.49
C ALA A 234 22.38 18.23 2.11
N SER A 235 21.60 18.53 3.14
CA SER A 235 20.72 17.56 3.81
C SER A 235 19.33 17.50 3.21
N THR A 236 19.05 18.30 2.17
CA THR A 236 17.73 18.34 1.51
C THR A 236 17.79 17.75 0.11
N SER A 237 16.84 16.93 -0.21
CA SER A 237 16.49 16.52 -1.57
C SER A 237 15.13 17.11 -1.94
N PRO A 238 14.68 17.03 -3.20
CA PRO A 238 13.46 17.73 -3.64
C PRO A 238 12.20 17.46 -2.81
N ASP A 239 12.06 16.27 -2.25
CA ASP A 239 10.89 15.83 -1.48
C ASP A 239 11.20 15.40 -0.03
N ARG A 240 12.48 15.45 0.39
CA ARG A 240 12.93 14.92 1.68
C ARG A 240 13.94 15.83 2.34
N LEU A 241 13.93 15.78 3.66
CA LEU A 241 14.92 16.37 4.53
C LEU A 241 15.55 15.27 5.38
N PHE A 242 16.88 15.18 5.38
CA PHE A 242 17.65 14.32 6.28
C PHE A 242 18.40 15.19 7.27
N PHE A 243 18.02 15.15 8.54
CA PHE A 243 18.71 15.84 9.60
C PHE A 243 19.50 14.83 10.44
N GLN A 244 20.82 14.84 10.30
CA GLN A 244 21.71 13.95 11.02
C GLN A 244 22.27 14.62 12.27
N LEU A 245 22.13 13.93 13.39
CA LEU A 245 22.78 14.22 14.65
C LEU A 245 23.88 13.17 14.84
N ASN A 246 25.10 13.48 14.43
CA ASN A 246 26.22 12.51 14.44
C ASN A 246 26.71 12.20 15.84
N THR A 247 26.64 13.17 16.76
CA THR A 247 27.02 13.03 18.17
C THR A 247 25.95 13.72 18.99
N LEU A 248 25.07 12.96 19.61
CA LEU A 248 23.99 13.50 20.42
C LEU A 248 24.53 14.15 21.68
N ALA A 249 24.21 15.41 21.86
CA ALA A 249 24.44 16.17 23.10
C ALA A 249 23.21 16.07 24.00
N PRO A 250 23.32 16.24 25.31
CA PRO A 250 22.20 16.23 26.24
C PRO A 250 21.05 17.21 25.86
N GLY A 251 21.42 18.31 25.22
CA GLY A 251 20.46 19.32 24.75
C GLY A 251 19.73 18.98 23.46
N ASP A 252 20.04 17.88 22.78
CA ASP A 252 19.38 17.46 21.54
C ASP A 252 18.06 16.72 21.77
N GLY A 253 17.79 16.32 22.99
CA GLY A 253 16.52 15.72 23.38
C GLY A 253 15.35 16.70 23.21
N GLY A 254 14.16 16.18 22.96
CA GLY A 254 12.95 16.94 22.85
C GLY A 254 12.02 16.48 21.74
N VAL A 255 11.00 17.27 21.51
CA VAL A 255 9.96 17.00 20.51
C VAL A 255 10.29 17.74 19.23
N TYR A 256 10.45 16.98 18.16
CA TYR A 256 10.73 17.49 16.82
C TYR A 256 9.46 17.46 15.97
N THR A 257 9.27 18.52 15.20
CA THR A 257 8.25 18.60 14.16
C THR A 257 8.86 19.19 12.89
N CYS A 258 8.33 18.83 11.76
CA CYS A 258 8.70 19.45 10.49
C CYS A 258 7.48 19.92 9.71
N ARG A 259 7.70 20.88 8.85
CA ARG A 259 6.71 21.39 7.90
C ARG A 259 7.42 21.79 6.61
N TYR A 260 6.65 21.98 5.57
CA TYR A 260 7.15 22.37 4.26
C TYR A 260 6.30 23.47 3.65
N ARG A 261 6.86 24.17 2.68
CA ARG A 261 6.14 25.09 1.81
C ARG A 261 6.75 25.07 0.41
N LEU A 262 5.99 25.52 -0.56
CA LEU A 262 6.50 25.83 -1.89
C LEU A 262 7.42 27.07 -1.85
N PRO A 263 8.41 27.19 -2.76
CA PRO A 263 9.36 28.30 -2.76
C PRO A 263 8.78 29.65 -3.19
N GLU A 264 7.48 29.74 -3.44
CA GLU A 264 6.78 30.97 -3.81
C GLU A 264 6.57 31.88 -2.58
N GLU A 265 6.70 33.21 -2.77
CA GLU A 265 6.61 34.18 -1.68
C GLU A 265 5.29 34.13 -0.90
N LEU A 266 4.19 33.82 -1.59
CA LEU A 266 2.85 33.74 -1.00
C LEU A 266 2.44 32.32 -0.57
N ALA A 267 3.31 31.33 -0.70
CA ALA A 267 3.00 29.96 -0.33
C ALA A 267 2.87 29.80 1.19
N LEU A 268 1.81 29.13 1.61
CA LEU A 268 1.59 28.83 3.01
C LEU A 268 2.46 27.67 3.46
N TRP A 269 2.84 27.68 4.76
CA TRP A 269 3.41 26.52 5.39
C TRP A 269 2.36 25.41 5.54
N SER A 270 2.79 24.17 5.37
CA SER A 270 1.97 23.02 5.70
C SER A 270 1.64 22.97 7.20
N LEU A 271 0.68 22.15 7.57
CA LEU A 271 0.52 21.74 8.96
C LEU A 271 1.80 21.04 9.44
N ASP A 272 2.06 21.13 10.74
CA ASP A 272 3.18 20.43 11.35
C ASP A 272 2.98 18.92 11.25
N SER A 273 4.07 18.19 11.05
CA SER A 273 4.08 16.73 11.11
C SER A 273 3.64 16.22 12.48
N ALA A 274 3.26 14.96 12.55
CA ALA A 274 3.18 14.27 13.83
C ALA A 274 4.54 14.42 14.55
N PRO A 275 4.55 14.70 15.86
CA PRO A 275 5.79 14.91 16.60
C PRO A 275 6.61 13.62 16.69
N ALA A 276 7.90 13.74 16.51
CA ALA A 276 8.87 12.70 16.83
C ALA A 276 9.66 13.12 18.07
N GLU A 277 9.58 12.32 19.11
CA GLU A 277 10.27 12.63 20.35
C GLU A 277 11.59 11.90 20.44
N LEU A 278 12.67 12.67 20.63
CA LEU A 278 13.99 12.16 20.88
C LEU A 278 14.21 12.16 22.39
N VAL A 279 14.23 10.98 23.00
CA VAL A 279 14.46 10.80 24.43
C VAL A 279 15.93 10.44 24.65
N LEU A 280 16.62 11.30 25.39
CA LEU A 280 18.00 11.07 25.79
C LEU A 280 18.05 10.76 27.27
N SER A 281 18.79 9.72 27.63
CA SER A 281 19.15 9.45 29.02
C SER A 281 20.66 9.33 29.14
N ASP A 282 21.27 10.20 29.92
CA ASP A 282 22.68 10.16 30.22
C ASP A 282 23.07 9.16 31.33
N GLY A 283 22.06 8.58 31.99
CA GLY A 283 22.24 7.60 33.05
C GLY A 283 22.78 8.15 34.36
N THR A 284 22.78 9.47 34.54
CA THR A 284 23.35 10.13 35.73
C THR A 284 22.46 10.06 36.94
N LEU A 285 21.14 9.97 36.73
CA LEU A 285 20.18 9.86 37.83
C LEU A 285 20.01 8.41 38.28
N PRO A 286 19.61 8.16 39.54
CA PRO A 286 19.40 6.79 40.03
C PRO A 286 18.28 6.08 39.29
N ALA A 287 18.44 4.77 39.10
CA ALA A 287 17.47 3.94 38.41
C ALA A 287 16.09 3.93 39.12
N PRO A 288 14.98 3.95 38.37
CA PRO A 288 13.65 3.78 38.94
C PRO A 288 13.38 2.31 39.29
N GLU A 289 12.32 2.07 40.03
CA GLU A 289 11.78 0.75 40.28
C GLU A 289 10.66 0.45 39.29
N LEU A 290 10.70 -0.72 38.63
CA LEU A 290 9.66 -1.22 37.76
C LEU A 290 9.04 -2.48 38.33
N SER A 291 7.73 -2.54 38.46
CA SER A 291 6.97 -3.70 38.90
C SER A 291 5.78 -3.97 37.99
N ALA A 292 5.35 -5.23 37.93
CA ALA A 292 4.20 -5.65 37.13
C ALA A 292 3.05 -6.10 38.04
N GLU A 293 1.83 -5.75 37.67
CA GLU A 293 0.59 -6.28 38.25
C GLU A 293 -0.29 -6.89 37.17
N PRO A 294 -0.67 -8.17 37.28
CA PRO A 294 -0.27 -9.13 38.32
C PRO A 294 1.23 -9.45 38.30
N ALA A 295 1.78 -9.75 39.46
CA ALA A 295 3.21 -10.05 39.66
C ALA A 295 3.65 -11.40 39.03
N THR A 296 2.89 -11.92 38.09
CA THR A 296 3.21 -13.12 37.34
C THR A 296 4.02 -12.82 36.11
N LEU A 297 5.11 -13.55 35.89
CA LEU A 297 5.95 -13.41 34.70
C LEU A 297 5.27 -13.95 33.43
N SER A 298 4.20 -14.72 33.58
CA SER A 298 3.45 -15.36 32.49
C SER A 298 1.95 -15.13 32.68
N PRO A 299 1.45 -13.92 32.34
CA PRO A 299 0.02 -13.64 32.38
C PRO A 299 -0.73 -14.43 31.30
N GLU A 300 -2.00 -14.73 31.56
CA GLU A 300 -2.85 -15.35 30.56
C GLU A 300 -3.16 -14.38 29.40
N PRO A 301 -3.22 -14.87 28.14
CA PRO A 301 -3.62 -14.04 27.01
C PRO A 301 -4.98 -13.38 27.24
N GLY A 302 -5.12 -12.12 26.78
CA GLY A 302 -6.35 -11.33 26.94
C GLY A 302 -6.50 -10.65 28.30
N THR A 303 -5.53 -10.75 29.19
CA THR A 303 -5.56 -10.07 30.49
C THR A 303 -4.97 -8.66 30.40
N LEU A 304 -5.26 -7.84 31.40
CA LEU A 304 -4.64 -6.52 31.61
C LEU A 304 -3.38 -6.70 32.47
N VAL A 305 -2.26 -6.19 31.96
CA VAL A 305 -1.01 -6.09 32.74
C VAL A 305 -0.70 -4.61 32.96
N GLN A 306 -0.49 -4.23 34.19
CA GLN A 306 -0.09 -2.86 34.55
C GLN A 306 1.38 -2.89 34.96
N LEU A 307 2.20 -2.07 34.28
CA LEU A 307 3.59 -1.84 34.63
C LEU A 307 3.70 -0.53 35.38
N ARG A 308 4.11 -0.59 36.62
CA ARG A 308 4.26 0.56 37.51
C ARG A 308 5.73 0.95 37.64
N CYS A 309 6.05 2.15 37.22
CA CYS A 309 7.38 2.71 37.31
C CYS A 309 7.40 3.80 38.38
N ARG A 310 8.31 3.69 39.35
CA ARG A 310 8.46 4.59 40.48
C ARG A 310 9.83 5.26 40.46
N ALA A 311 9.85 6.58 40.48
CA ALA A 311 11.05 7.40 40.57
C ALA A 311 11.23 7.99 41.99
N PRO A 312 12.45 8.31 42.38
CA PRO A 312 12.73 8.94 43.68
C PRO A 312 12.24 10.40 43.80
N ARG A 313 11.83 11.00 42.69
CA ARG A 313 11.33 12.41 42.66
C ARG A 313 10.04 12.52 41.82
N ALA A 314 9.24 13.52 42.13
CA ALA A 314 8.03 13.85 41.38
C ALA A 314 8.29 14.80 40.21
N GLY A 315 7.32 14.90 39.28
CA GLY A 315 7.37 15.84 38.16
C GLY A 315 8.36 15.47 37.06
N VAL A 316 8.79 14.24 37.02
CA VAL A 316 9.67 13.70 35.96
C VAL A 316 8.86 13.06 34.86
N ARG A 317 9.47 12.90 33.69
CA ARG A 317 8.91 12.20 32.56
C ARG A 317 9.38 10.77 32.53
N PHE A 318 8.44 9.83 32.49
CA PHE A 318 8.72 8.40 32.46
C PHE A 318 8.63 7.89 31.03
N SER A 319 9.59 7.04 30.67
CA SER A 319 9.65 6.32 29.42
C SER A 319 9.69 4.82 29.71
N LEU A 320 8.69 4.11 29.24
CA LEU A 320 8.69 2.65 29.24
C LEU A 320 9.39 2.16 27.98
N VAL A 321 10.46 1.39 28.15
CA VAL A 321 11.26 0.85 27.07
C VAL A 321 10.97 -0.65 26.95
N ARG A 322 10.69 -1.07 25.72
CA ARG A 322 10.52 -2.47 25.37
C ARG A 322 11.73 -2.95 24.60
N GLU A 323 12.28 -4.10 24.99
CA GLU A 323 13.39 -4.75 24.32
C GLU A 323 13.02 -6.18 23.94
N GLY A 324 13.11 -6.49 22.65
CA GLY A 324 12.85 -7.82 22.12
C GLY A 324 13.43 -7.96 20.71
N ALA A 325 13.77 -9.17 20.31
CA ALA A 325 14.34 -9.50 19.00
C ALA A 325 15.56 -8.63 18.60
N GLY A 326 16.37 -8.22 19.58
CA GLY A 326 17.53 -7.35 19.34
C GLY A 326 17.20 -5.86 19.09
N GLN A 327 15.96 -5.49 19.27
CA GLN A 327 15.48 -4.12 19.13
C GLN A 327 15.02 -3.56 20.47
N ARG A 328 15.25 -2.27 20.65
CA ARG A 328 14.82 -1.51 21.83
C ARG A 328 13.99 -0.31 21.36
N ARG A 329 12.78 -0.17 21.92
CA ARG A 329 11.88 0.94 21.60
C ARG A 329 11.26 1.57 22.85
N VAL A 330 10.94 2.84 22.76
CA VAL A 330 10.02 3.46 23.71
C VAL A 330 8.61 2.98 23.41
N HIS A 331 8.03 2.28 24.38
CA HIS A 331 6.65 1.77 24.28
C HIS A 331 5.63 2.82 24.68
N GLY A 332 5.95 3.64 25.66
CA GLY A 332 5.07 4.70 26.14
C GLY A 332 5.81 5.77 26.91
N LEU A 333 5.20 6.96 26.98
CA LEU A 333 5.68 8.15 27.66
C LEU A 333 4.57 8.68 28.57
N LEU A 334 4.87 8.93 29.83
CA LEU A 334 3.94 9.49 30.78
C LEU A 334 4.64 10.58 31.59
N SER A 335 3.92 11.66 31.89
CA SER A 335 4.37 12.79 32.72
C SER A 335 3.41 13.03 33.87
N PRO A 336 3.28 12.12 34.84
CA PRO A 336 2.42 12.29 35.98
C PRO A 336 2.94 13.36 36.93
N ALA A 337 2.06 13.94 37.71
CA ALA A 337 2.44 14.91 38.73
C ALA A 337 3.17 14.27 39.93
N GLY A 338 2.93 13.01 40.19
CA GLY A 338 3.50 12.23 41.29
C GLY A 338 4.85 11.57 40.94
N THR A 339 5.22 10.62 41.80
CA THR A 339 6.46 9.85 41.69
C THR A 339 6.30 8.54 40.94
N GLU A 340 5.09 8.20 40.48
CA GLU A 340 4.76 6.94 39.86
C GLU A 340 4.05 7.14 38.52
N ALA A 341 4.40 6.30 37.55
CA ALA A 341 3.71 6.18 36.27
C ALA A 341 3.16 4.76 36.10
N HIS A 342 1.94 4.67 35.59
CA HIS A 342 1.24 3.41 35.35
C HIS A 342 1.06 3.22 33.86
N PHE A 343 1.74 2.23 33.30
CA PHE A 343 1.61 1.84 31.90
C PHE A 343 0.72 0.61 31.78
N GLU A 344 -0.32 0.67 30.98
CA GLU A 344 -1.28 -0.41 30.79
C GLU A 344 -1.02 -1.14 29.50
N LEU A 345 -0.85 -2.47 29.59
CA LEU A 345 -0.87 -3.38 28.46
C LEU A 345 -2.21 -4.13 28.49
N ARG A 346 -3.09 -3.78 27.57
CA ARG A 346 -4.44 -4.36 27.50
C ARG A 346 -4.46 -5.51 26.52
N ASP A 347 -5.29 -6.52 26.81
CA ASP A 347 -5.47 -7.70 25.95
C ASP A 347 -4.13 -8.35 25.54
N VAL A 348 -3.24 -8.54 26.52
CA VAL A 348 -1.90 -9.06 26.26
C VAL A 348 -1.91 -10.37 25.50
N SER A 349 -0.98 -10.47 24.56
CA SER A 349 -0.79 -11.67 23.74
C SER A 349 0.70 -11.99 23.61
N ALA A 350 1.04 -13.04 22.90
CA ALA A 350 2.43 -13.41 22.64
C ALA A 350 3.25 -12.29 21.99
N VAL A 351 2.60 -11.34 21.31
CA VAL A 351 3.24 -10.15 20.73
C VAL A 351 3.84 -9.24 21.79
N ASP A 352 3.24 -9.19 22.99
CA ASP A 352 3.68 -8.32 24.07
C ASP A 352 4.83 -8.92 24.89
N SER A 353 5.22 -10.15 24.60
CA SER A 353 6.35 -10.81 25.24
C SER A 353 7.66 -10.08 24.93
N ALA A 354 8.26 -9.51 25.95
CA ALA A 354 9.50 -8.76 25.86
C ALA A 354 10.07 -8.46 27.25
N ASN A 355 11.28 -7.92 27.29
CA ASN A 355 11.83 -7.28 28.47
C ASN A 355 11.41 -5.82 28.48
N TYR A 356 10.83 -5.40 29.60
CA TYR A 356 10.44 -4.01 29.81
C TYR A 356 11.33 -3.38 30.86
N SER A 357 11.78 -2.16 30.61
CA SER A 357 12.52 -1.35 31.55
C SER A 357 11.96 0.07 31.56
N CYS A 358 12.20 0.80 32.62
CA CYS A 358 11.74 2.15 32.78
C CYS A 358 12.91 3.09 32.96
N VAL A 359 12.80 4.27 32.37
CA VAL A 359 13.73 5.38 32.51
C VAL A 359 12.92 6.65 32.80
N TYR A 360 13.40 7.54 33.64
CA TYR A 360 12.83 8.87 33.80
C TYR A 360 13.82 9.95 33.46
N THR A 361 13.30 11.09 33.01
CA THR A 361 14.10 12.27 32.64
C THR A 361 13.52 13.51 33.31
N ASP A 362 14.40 14.44 33.66
CA ASP A 362 13.98 15.76 34.11
C ASP A 362 13.34 16.55 32.96
N THR A 363 12.28 17.29 33.26
CA THR A 363 11.60 18.14 32.28
C THR A 363 12.26 19.52 32.13
N ALA A 364 13.20 19.85 33.00
CA ALA A 364 13.97 21.09 32.98
C ALA A 364 15.43 20.85 32.54
N PRO A 365 16.08 21.84 31.90
CA PRO A 365 17.51 21.75 31.60
C PRO A 365 18.32 21.45 32.85
N PRO A 366 19.37 20.62 32.78
CA PRO A 366 20.03 20.02 31.64
C PRO A 366 19.40 18.71 31.11
N PHE A 367 18.13 18.42 31.41
CA PHE A 367 17.40 17.23 30.99
C PHE A 367 18.10 15.91 31.36
N ALA A 368 18.58 15.84 32.58
CA ALA A 368 19.28 14.65 33.09
C ALA A 368 18.34 13.44 33.09
N GLY A 369 18.84 12.29 32.70
CA GLY A 369 18.11 11.03 32.65
C GLY A 369 18.63 9.99 33.62
N SER A 370 17.78 9.04 33.99
CA SER A 370 18.15 7.95 34.89
C SER A 370 18.86 6.81 34.15
N ALA A 371 19.58 5.99 34.91
CA ALA A 371 19.89 4.65 34.50
C ALA A 371 18.58 3.85 34.33
N PRO A 372 18.52 2.84 33.44
CA PRO A 372 17.34 2.02 33.29
C PRO A 372 17.06 1.20 34.55
N SER A 373 15.77 0.96 34.83
CA SER A 373 15.35 0.04 35.88
C SER A 373 15.84 -1.38 35.60
N ALA A 374 15.82 -2.23 36.62
CA ALA A 374 15.90 -3.67 36.40
C ALA A 374 14.79 -4.09 35.42
N PRO A 375 15.09 -4.94 34.43
CA PRO A 375 14.10 -5.36 33.45
C PRO A 375 13.04 -6.27 34.08
N VAL A 376 11.79 -6.09 33.66
CA VAL A 376 10.70 -7.01 33.91
C VAL A 376 10.46 -7.83 32.65
N GLU A 377 10.70 -9.12 32.71
CA GLU A 377 10.40 -10.04 31.62
C GLU A 377 8.89 -10.37 31.63
N LEU A 378 8.21 -10.00 30.55
CA LEU A 378 6.84 -10.41 30.31
C LEU A 378 6.84 -11.52 29.25
N ARG A 379 6.29 -12.68 29.60
CA ARG A 379 6.13 -13.79 28.67
C ARG A 379 4.66 -14.19 28.61
N VAL A 380 4.05 -13.97 27.46
CA VAL A 380 2.67 -14.39 27.18
C VAL A 380 2.71 -15.57 26.24
N ASP A 381 2.28 -16.74 26.73
CA ASP A 381 2.25 -17.95 25.94
C ASP A 381 0.96 -18.05 25.12
N GLY A 382 1.03 -18.76 24.01
CA GLY A 382 -0.11 -19.00 23.13
C GLY A 382 0.11 -18.52 21.69
N PRO A 383 -0.77 -18.93 20.78
CA PRO A 383 -0.73 -18.46 19.41
C PRO A 383 -1.15 -16.98 19.34
N LEU A 384 -0.62 -16.27 18.34
CA LEU A 384 -1.08 -14.93 18.04
C LEU A 384 -2.57 -14.97 17.63
N PRO A 385 -3.40 -14.01 18.07
CA PRO A 385 -4.83 -14.01 17.78
C PRO A 385 -5.12 -14.08 16.29
N LYS A 386 -6.17 -14.80 15.94
CA LYS A 386 -6.66 -14.98 14.57
C LYS A 386 -7.22 -13.66 14.02
N PRO A 387 -6.75 -13.19 12.86
CA PRO A 387 -7.32 -12.02 12.21
C PRO A 387 -8.64 -12.33 11.53
N ARG A 388 -9.37 -11.32 11.11
CA ARG A 388 -10.59 -11.43 10.31
C ARG A 388 -10.31 -10.99 8.88
N LEU A 389 -10.68 -11.83 7.92
CA LEU A 389 -10.58 -11.52 6.49
C LEU A 389 -11.96 -11.21 5.92
N ARG A 390 -12.05 -10.14 5.14
CA ARG A 390 -13.28 -9.70 4.50
C ARG A 390 -13.01 -9.29 3.05
N ALA A 391 -13.82 -9.80 2.13
CA ALA A 391 -13.83 -9.33 0.75
C ALA A 391 -14.49 -7.93 0.66
N LEU A 392 -13.91 -7.04 -0.15
CA LEU A 392 -14.46 -5.71 -0.44
C LEU A 392 -15.24 -5.67 -1.78
N TRP A 393 -15.58 -6.82 -2.32
CA TRP A 393 -16.44 -6.98 -3.49
C TRP A 393 -17.63 -7.87 -3.18
N THR A 394 -18.60 -7.90 -4.08
CA THR A 394 -19.77 -8.78 -4.01
C THR A 394 -19.84 -9.66 -5.25
N GLY A 395 -20.21 -10.94 -5.08
CA GLY A 395 -20.31 -11.89 -6.18
C GLY A 395 -18.97 -12.36 -6.74
N ALA A 396 -18.93 -12.66 -8.03
CA ALA A 396 -17.71 -13.08 -8.72
C ALA A 396 -16.95 -11.85 -9.27
N VAL A 397 -15.63 -11.89 -9.18
CA VAL A 397 -14.78 -10.83 -9.74
C VAL A 397 -14.66 -11.02 -11.25
N THR A 398 -14.82 -9.95 -12.00
CA THR A 398 -14.62 -9.96 -13.45
C THR A 398 -13.11 -10.16 -13.76
N PRO A 399 -12.74 -11.09 -14.66
CA PRO A 399 -11.35 -11.25 -15.08
C PRO A 399 -10.72 -9.92 -15.54
N GLY A 400 -9.50 -9.66 -15.10
CA GLY A 400 -8.78 -8.41 -15.39
C GLY A 400 -9.05 -7.27 -14.41
N ARG A 401 -9.90 -7.45 -13.41
CA ARG A 401 -10.11 -6.49 -12.32
C ARG A 401 -9.29 -6.87 -11.09
N ASP A 402 -9.12 -5.92 -10.20
CA ASP A 402 -8.46 -6.14 -8.92
C ASP A 402 -9.45 -6.67 -7.89
N ALA A 403 -8.97 -7.53 -7.00
CA ALA A 403 -9.72 -8.03 -5.86
C ALA A 403 -9.05 -7.56 -4.56
N VAL A 404 -9.78 -6.82 -3.74
CA VAL A 404 -9.28 -6.28 -2.49
C VAL A 404 -9.87 -7.03 -1.31
N LEU A 405 -9.00 -7.58 -0.47
CA LEU A 405 -9.38 -8.24 0.78
C LEU A 405 -8.84 -7.42 1.95
N ARG A 406 -9.70 -7.12 2.90
CA ARG A 406 -9.30 -6.45 4.13
C ARG A 406 -9.03 -7.46 5.22
N CYS A 407 -7.80 -7.46 5.72
CA CYS A 407 -7.38 -8.23 6.88
C CYS A 407 -7.40 -7.33 8.12
N GLU A 408 -8.22 -7.68 9.09
CA GLU A 408 -8.40 -6.93 10.34
C GLU A 408 -7.78 -7.73 11.48
N GLY A 409 -6.73 -7.18 12.07
CA GLY A 409 -6.07 -7.71 13.27
C GLY A 409 -6.34 -6.83 14.48
N HIS A 410 -5.66 -7.14 15.57
CA HIS A 410 -5.77 -6.38 16.83
C HIS A 410 -4.46 -5.68 17.20
N VAL A 411 -3.42 -5.89 16.43
CA VAL A 411 -2.06 -5.44 16.75
C VAL A 411 -1.57 -4.50 15.65
N PRO A 412 -1.09 -3.30 15.99
CA PRO A 412 -0.42 -2.43 15.04
C PRO A 412 1.01 -2.88 14.77
N ASP A 413 1.67 -2.27 13.80
CA ASP A 413 3.08 -2.51 13.41
C ASP A 413 3.38 -3.98 13.05
N VAL A 414 2.51 -4.57 12.24
CA VAL A 414 2.63 -5.94 11.75
C VAL A 414 2.65 -5.99 10.22
N SER A 415 3.17 -7.07 9.69
CA SER A 415 3.05 -7.39 8.27
C SER A 415 1.91 -8.37 8.06
N PHE A 416 0.89 -7.96 7.32
CA PHE A 416 -0.20 -8.84 6.93
C PHE A 416 0.17 -9.64 5.69
N LEU A 417 -0.21 -10.90 5.68
CA LEU A 417 0.03 -11.85 4.60
C LEU A 417 -1.30 -12.42 4.11
N LEU A 418 -1.49 -12.51 2.81
CA LEU A 418 -2.59 -13.21 2.20
C LEU A 418 -2.07 -14.52 1.60
N LEU A 419 -2.62 -15.64 2.06
CA LEU A 419 -2.23 -16.97 1.64
C LEU A 419 -3.39 -17.65 0.91
N ARG A 420 -3.10 -18.24 -0.23
CA ARG A 420 -4.04 -19.11 -0.93
C ARG A 420 -3.93 -20.54 -0.40
N SER A 421 -5.06 -21.22 -0.26
CA SER A 421 -5.06 -22.61 0.20
C SER A 421 -4.21 -23.50 -0.69
N GLY A 422 -3.24 -24.18 -0.07
CA GLY A 422 -2.30 -25.08 -0.76
C GLY A 422 -1.03 -24.40 -1.29
N GLU A 423 -0.86 -23.11 -1.08
CA GLU A 423 0.36 -22.37 -1.44
C GLU A 423 1.11 -21.98 -0.16
N GLU A 424 2.44 -22.08 -0.20
CA GLU A 424 3.31 -21.69 0.90
C GLU A 424 3.73 -20.22 0.83
N GLU A 425 3.79 -19.68 -0.39
CA GLU A 425 4.16 -18.28 -0.60
C GLU A 425 2.93 -17.37 -0.52
N PRO A 426 3.06 -16.20 0.10
CA PRO A 426 1.96 -15.25 0.19
C PRO A 426 1.63 -14.64 -1.18
N SER A 427 0.33 -14.62 -1.51
CA SER A 427 -0.19 -13.98 -2.71
C SER A 427 -0.14 -12.45 -2.63
N ALA A 428 -0.18 -11.89 -1.43
CA ALA A 428 -0.02 -10.46 -1.17
C ALA A 428 0.54 -10.24 0.23
N VAL A 429 1.31 -9.16 0.39
CA VAL A 429 1.91 -8.73 1.66
C VAL A 429 1.69 -7.24 1.82
N ALA A 430 1.29 -6.80 3.00
CA ALA A 430 1.18 -5.40 3.35
C ALA A 430 1.73 -5.14 4.75
N TRP A 431 2.70 -4.25 4.85
CA TRP A 431 3.15 -3.71 6.11
C TRP A 431 2.32 -2.48 6.48
N THR A 432 1.91 -2.37 7.72
CA THR A 432 1.10 -1.26 8.19
C THR A 432 1.37 -0.95 9.66
N THR A 433 1.22 0.31 10.01
CA THR A 433 1.19 0.79 11.40
C THR A 433 -0.21 0.70 12.02
N HIS A 434 -1.22 0.40 11.19
CA HIS A 434 -2.61 0.22 11.62
C HIS A 434 -2.91 -1.24 11.93
N PRO A 435 -3.96 -1.53 12.72
CA PRO A 435 -4.37 -2.90 13.03
C PRO A 435 -5.08 -3.61 11.87
N SER A 436 -5.18 -2.99 10.70
CA SER A 436 -5.79 -3.56 9.50
C SER A 436 -5.04 -3.15 8.25
N ALA A 437 -5.11 -3.98 7.21
CA ALA A 437 -4.56 -3.69 5.90
C ALA A 437 -5.46 -4.20 4.78
N ASP A 438 -5.44 -3.49 3.66
CA ASP A 438 -6.05 -3.92 2.41
C ASP A 438 -4.99 -4.68 1.59
N LEU A 439 -5.28 -5.95 1.32
CA LEU A 439 -4.45 -6.84 0.52
C LEU A 439 -5.06 -6.94 -0.87
N VAL A 440 -4.30 -6.52 -1.89
CA VAL A 440 -4.79 -6.40 -3.25
C VAL A 440 -4.23 -7.52 -4.10
N LEU A 441 -5.13 -8.29 -4.72
CA LEU A 441 -4.81 -9.19 -5.83
C LEU A 441 -5.02 -8.41 -7.12
N THR A 442 -3.93 -8.02 -7.74
CA THR A 442 -3.96 -7.17 -8.94
C THR A 442 -4.24 -8.00 -10.18
N TYR A 443 -5.14 -7.52 -11.03
CA TYR A 443 -5.39 -8.08 -12.35
C TYR A 443 -5.75 -9.58 -12.29
N VAL A 444 -6.83 -9.88 -11.59
CA VAL A 444 -7.27 -11.24 -11.29
C VAL A 444 -7.70 -11.97 -12.57
N GLY A 445 -7.18 -13.17 -12.76
CA GLY A 445 -7.59 -14.10 -13.82
C GLY A 445 -8.18 -15.38 -13.22
N PRO A 446 -8.64 -16.32 -14.07
CA PRO A 446 -9.24 -17.60 -13.64
C PRO A 446 -8.32 -18.42 -12.71
N GLN A 447 -7.01 -18.30 -12.90
CA GLN A 447 -5.99 -18.98 -12.09
C GLN A 447 -5.94 -18.49 -10.63
N HIS A 448 -6.49 -17.32 -10.34
CA HIS A 448 -6.52 -16.75 -8.99
C HIS A 448 -7.73 -17.21 -8.17
N ALA A 449 -8.69 -17.90 -8.78
CA ALA A 449 -9.85 -18.42 -8.06
C ALA A 449 -9.41 -19.42 -6.96
N GLY A 450 -10.05 -19.34 -5.81
CA GLY A 450 -9.75 -20.23 -4.69
C GLY A 450 -10.04 -19.61 -3.33
N ASN A 451 -9.66 -20.32 -2.29
CA ASN A 451 -9.83 -19.87 -0.92
C ASN A 451 -8.58 -19.15 -0.43
N TYR A 452 -8.79 -17.99 0.16
CA TYR A 452 -7.74 -17.15 0.72
C TYR A 452 -7.94 -16.96 2.21
N SER A 453 -6.86 -16.99 2.95
CA SER A 453 -6.82 -16.68 4.38
C SER A 453 -5.73 -15.67 4.64
N CYS A 454 -5.91 -14.80 5.61
CA CYS A 454 -4.87 -13.87 6.01
C CYS A 454 -4.29 -14.23 7.38
N GLY A 455 -3.04 -13.86 7.56
CA GLY A 455 -2.33 -13.89 8.81
C GLY A 455 -1.47 -12.65 8.95
N TYR A 456 -0.87 -12.48 10.10
CA TYR A 456 0.09 -11.40 10.32
C TYR A 456 1.34 -11.90 11.04
N ARG A 457 2.45 -11.26 10.76
CA ARG A 457 3.72 -11.46 11.47
C ARG A 457 4.04 -10.21 12.27
N SER A 458 4.33 -10.42 13.53
CA SER A 458 4.87 -9.37 14.37
C SER A 458 6.35 -9.16 14.03
N ASN A 459 6.75 -7.91 13.87
CA ASN A 459 8.17 -7.57 13.72
C ASN A 459 8.94 -7.67 15.04
N TRP A 460 8.24 -7.91 16.15
CA TRP A 460 8.76 -7.86 17.51
C TRP A 460 9.11 -9.19 18.11
N ALA A 461 8.26 -10.21 17.93
CA ALA A 461 8.39 -11.50 18.56
C ALA A 461 8.80 -12.55 17.53
N HIS A 462 10.08 -12.84 17.39
CA HIS A 462 10.65 -13.99 16.67
C HIS A 462 9.95 -14.38 15.35
N SER A 463 9.39 -13.43 14.60
CA SER A 463 8.69 -13.67 13.33
C SER A 463 7.56 -14.70 13.40
N LEU A 464 6.90 -14.85 14.54
CA LEU A 464 5.78 -15.77 14.70
C LEU A 464 4.61 -15.32 13.80
N LEU A 465 4.10 -16.26 13.02
CA LEU A 465 2.88 -16.08 12.24
C LEU A 465 1.67 -16.29 13.14
N SER A 466 0.66 -15.41 13.02
CA SER A 466 -0.63 -15.61 13.68
C SER A 466 -1.34 -16.86 13.18
N GLN A 467 -2.38 -17.28 13.88
CA GLN A 467 -3.36 -18.21 13.29
C GLN A 467 -3.96 -17.55 12.04
N LEU A 468 -4.21 -18.37 11.02
CA LEU A 468 -4.84 -17.88 9.80
C LEU A 468 -6.33 -17.58 10.03
N SER A 469 -6.83 -16.55 9.37
CA SER A 469 -8.25 -16.21 9.34
C SER A 469 -9.09 -17.34 8.76
N ASP A 470 -10.40 -17.28 8.97
CA ASP A 470 -11.34 -18.08 8.20
C ASP A 470 -11.18 -17.76 6.72
N PRO A 471 -11.30 -18.77 5.84
CA PRO A 471 -11.09 -18.57 4.43
C PRO A 471 -12.21 -17.73 3.78
N VAL A 472 -11.83 -16.91 2.82
CA VAL A 472 -12.74 -16.19 1.92
C VAL A 472 -12.53 -16.74 0.52
N GLU A 473 -13.61 -17.16 -0.13
CA GLU A 473 -13.58 -17.68 -1.51
C GLU A 473 -13.54 -16.53 -2.51
N LEU A 474 -12.53 -16.54 -3.37
CA LEU A 474 -12.47 -15.70 -4.55
C LEU A 474 -13.02 -16.49 -5.74
N GLN A 475 -14.16 -16.07 -6.26
CA GLN A 475 -14.74 -16.59 -7.50
C GLN A 475 -14.45 -15.60 -8.62
N VAL A 476 -14.00 -16.12 -9.75
CA VAL A 476 -13.74 -15.32 -10.96
C VAL A 476 -14.78 -15.66 -12.01
N ALA A 477 -15.44 -14.64 -12.57
CA ALA A 477 -16.49 -14.83 -13.57
C ALA A 477 -15.96 -15.54 -14.82
N GLY A 478 -16.75 -16.42 -15.44
CA GLY A 478 -16.36 -17.16 -16.66
C GLY A 478 -15.43 -18.35 -16.43
N GLY A 479 -14.94 -18.59 -15.21
CA GLY A 479 -14.20 -19.80 -14.88
C GLY A 479 -15.14 -21.02 -14.83
N ALA A 480 -14.88 -22.03 -15.65
CA ALA A 480 -15.60 -23.30 -15.56
C ALA A 480 -15.43 -23.86 -14.14
N ARG A 481 -16.54 -24.09 -13.48
CA ARG A 481 -16.53 -24.81 -12.20
C ARG A 481 -16.07 -26.24 -12.47
N PHE A 482 -14.81 -26.54 -12.24
CA PHE A 482 -14.38 -27.91 -11.99
C PHE A 482 -14.94 -28.34 -10.64
N ARG A 483 -16.21 -28.70 -10.60
CA ARG A 483 -16.73 -29.56 -9.55
C ARG A 483 -16.28 -30.98 -9.88
N GLY A 484 -15.09 -31.30 -9.48
CA GLY A 484 -14.66 -32.69 -9.33
C GLY A 484 -15.37 -33.30 -8.12
N ARG A 485 -16.63 -33.67 -8.30
CA ARG A 485 -17.26 -34.66 -7.43
C ARG A 485 -16.74 -36.00 -7.94
N ILE A 486 -15.74 -36.52 -7.26
CA ILE A 486 -15.41 -37.95 -7.33
C ILE A 486 -16.56 -38.64 -6.66
N GLU A 487 -17.57 -39.04 -7.42
CA GLU A 487 -18.50 -40.05 -6.99
C GLU A 487 -17.73 -41.37 -7.00
N ALA A 488 -17.50 -41.91 -5.80
CA ALA A 488 -17.08 -43.28 -5.64
C ALA A 488 -18.13 -44.20 -6.27
N PRO A 489 -17.73 -45.24 -6.98
CA PRO A 489 -18.69 -46.17 -7.56
C PRO A 489 -19.47 -46.86 -6.43
N GLY A 490 -20.76 -46.54 -6.36
CA GLY A 490 -21.69 -47.16 -5.47
C GLY A 490 -21.80 -48.67 -5.74
N LEU A 491 -21.52 -49.45 -4.71
CA LEU A 491 -21.90 -50.84 -4.65
C LEU A 491 -23.41 -50.95 -4.77
N CYS A 492 -23.88 -51.68 -5.77
CA CYS A 492 -25.25 -52.11 -5.88
C CYS A 492 -25.59 -53.08 -4.74
N PRO A 493 -26.70 -52.89 -3.98
CA PRO A 493 -27.22 -53.96 -3.13
C PRO A 493 -28.04 -54.92 -3.94
N ASP A 494 -27.85 -56.17 -3.60
CA ASP A 494 -28.49 -57.36 -4.17
C ASP A 494 -30.03 -57.34 -4.14
N SER A 495 -30.51 -58.03 -5.14
CA SER A 495 -31.74 -58.84 -5.24
C SER A 495 -33.06 -58.17 -5.62
N THR A 496 -33.49 -58.68 -6.75
CA THR A 496 -34.79 -59.06 -7.32
C THR A 496 -35.41 -58.13 -8.36
N LEU A 497 -35.54 -58.80 -9.54
CA LEU A 497 -36.48 -58.60 -10.65
C LEU A 497 -36.15 -57.64 -11.79
N LEU A 498 -35.56 -58.28 -12.83
CA LEU A 498 -35.94 -58.20 -14.28
C LEU A 498 -36.10 -56.82 -14.95
N GLN A 499 -35.27 -56.69 -15.94
CA GLN A 499 -35.42 -55.92 -17.21
C GLN A 499 -34.64 -54.63 -17.35
N GLY A 500 -33.59 -54.74 -18.20
CA GLY A 500 -33.25 -53.70 -19.17
C GLY A 500 -32.11 -52.75 -18.88
N CYS A 501 -30.85 -53.20 -18.97
CA CYS A 501 -29.72 -52.26 -19.22
C CYS A 501 -29.26 -52.45 -20.67
N PRO A 502 -29.20 -51.41 -21.51
CA PRO A 502 -28.55 -51.50 -22.79
C PRO A 502 -27.03 -51.23 -22.66
N PHE A 503 -26.25 -52.13 -23.23
CA PHE A 503 -24.81 -52.00 -23.45
C PHE A 503 -24.50 -50.93 -24.49
N PRO A 504 -23.49 -50.08 -24.34
CA PRO A 504 -22.94 -49.35 -25.47
C PRO A 504 -21.84 -50.18 -26.15
N HIS A 505 -21.95 -50.23 -27.46
CA HIS A 505 -21.06 -50.84 -28.41
C HIS A 505 -19.64 -50.28 -28.35
N LEU A 506 -18.68 -51.19 -28.33
CA LEU A 506 -17.29 -51.00 -28.69
C LEU A 506 -17.18 -50.62 -30.17
N LEU A 507 -16.42 -49.59 -30.48
CA LEU A 507 -15.88 -49.34 -31.81
C LEU A 507 -14.34 -49.39 -31.74
N PRO A 508 -13.71 -49.91 -32.82
CA PRO A 508 -12.35 -50.39 -32.79
C PRO A 508 -11.30 -49.30 -33.11
N ALA A 509 -10.11 -49.59 -32.65
CA ALA A 509 -8.90 -48.86 -32.97
C ALA A 509 -8.64 -48.79 -34.49
N LEU A 510 -8.22 -47.63 -34.98
CA LEU A 510 -7.53 -47.48 -36.27
C LEU A 510 -6.15 -46.89 -36.01
N THR A 511 -5.21 -47.74 -36.41
CA THR A 511 -3.75 -47.53 -36.49
C THR A 511 -3.40 -46.73 -37.74
N LEU A 512 -2.44 -45.84 -37.61
CA LEU A 512 -1.35 -45.43 -38.51
C LEU A 512 -1.59 -45.27 -40.02
N ALA A 513 -1.37 -44.09 -40.50
CA ALA A 513 -0.27 -43.79 -41.43
C ALA A 513 0.11 -42.31 -41.32
#